data_e4be13337bc3cceedd700530f2b90eeb
#
_entry.id   e4be13337bc3cceedd700530f2b90eeb
#
_cell.length_a   1.000
_cell.length_b   1.000
_cell.length_c   1.000
_cell.angle_alpha   90.00
_cell.angle_beta   90.00
_cell.angle_gamma   90.00
#
_symmetry.space_group_name_H-M   'P 1'
#
loop_
_entity.id
_entity.type
_entity.pdbx_description
1 polymer ?
#
loop_
_entity_poly.entity_id
_entity_poly.type
_entity_poly.pdbx_seq_one_letter_code
_entity_poly.pdbx_strand_id
1 'polypeptide(L)'
;DTQEKEVRAMVGSDVELSCACPEGSRFDLNDVYVYWQTSESKTVVTYHIPQHSSLENVDSRYRNRALMSPAGMLRGDFSLRLFNVTPQDEQKFHCLVLSRSLGFQEVLSVEVTLHVAANFSVPVVSAPHSPSQDELTFTCTSINGYPRPNVYWINKTDNSLLDQALQNDTVFLNMRGLYDVVSVLRIARTPSVNIGCCIENVLLQQNLTVGSQTGNDIGERDKITENPVSTGEKNAAT
;
A
#
# COMPACT_ATOMS: atom_id res chain seq x y z
N ASP A 1 3.54 12.32 -26.06
CA ASP A 1 2.53 11.48 -25.39
C ASP A 1 3.04 11.08 -24.01
N THR A 2 2.28 11.41 -22.97
CA THR A 2 2.60 11.02 -21.59
C THR A 2 2.37 9.51 -21.40
N GLN A 3 3.38 8.80 -20.89
CA GLN A 3 3.26 7.38 -20.53
C GLN A 3 2.66 7.29 -19.12
N GLU A 4 1.77 6.33 -18.90
CA GLU A 4 1.23 6.03 -17.57
C GLU A 4 1.77 4.69 -17.05
N LYS A 5 2.16 4.66 -15.78
CA LYS A 5 2.68 3.47 -15.09
C LYS A 5 2.07 3.37 -13.70
N GLU A 6 2.05 2.17 -13.17
CA GLU A 6 1.63 1.91 -11.79
C GLU A 6 2.70 1.10 -11.07
N VAL A 7 2.93 1.39 -9.81
CA VAL A 7 3.85 0.66 -8.94
C VAL A 7 3.25 0.53 -7.56
N ARG A 8 3.58 -0.57 -6.89
CA ARG A 8 3.16 -0.84 -5.50
C ARG A 8 4.38 -0.88 -4.60
N ALA A 9 4.25 -0.30 -3.40
CA ALA A 9 5.28 -0.35 -2.38
C ALA A 9 4.70 -0.60 -1.00
N MET A 10 5.43 -1.32 -0.17
CA MET A 10 5.10 -1.49 1.25
C MET A 10 5.54 -0.27 2.03
N VAL A 11 4.77 0.12 3.05
CA VAL A 11 5.18 1.15 4.02
C VAL A 11 6.54 0.79 4.62
N GLY A 12 7.45 1.76 4.66
CA GLY A 12 8.81 1.59 5.17
C GLY A 12 9.82 1.03 4.18
N SER A 13 9.39 0.57 3.00
CA SER A 13 10.29 0.12 1.93
C SER A 13 10.77 1.28 1.06
N ASP A 14 11.75 1.00 0.21
CA ASP A 14 12.16 1.88 -0.88
C ASP A 14 11.45 1.45 -2.16
N VAL A 15 11.20 2.42 -3.05
CA VAL A 15 10.58 2.16 -4.35
C VAL A 15 11.25 2.99 -5.44
N GLU A 16 11.29 2.42 -6.64
CA GLU A 16 11.71 3.12 -7.84
C GLU A 16 10.49 3.52 -8.67
N LEU A 17 10.37 4.80 -8.98
CA LEU A 17 9.41 5.34 -9.92
C LEU A 17 10.11 5.48 -11.28
N SER A 18 9.76 4.62 -12.22
CA SER A 18 10.47 4.49 -13.49
C SER A 18 10.15 5.63 -14.45
N CYS A 19 11.19 6.29 -14.95
CA CYS A 19 11.14 7.32 -15.99
C CYS A 19 12.38 7.22 -16.85
N ALA A 20 12.34 6.44 -17.94
CA ALA A 20 13.48 6.17 -18.77
C ALA A 20 13.16 6.21 -20.26
N CYS A 21 14.11 6.72 -21.04
CA CYS A 21 14.10 6.65 -22.49
C CYS A 21 14.51 5.22 -22.95
N PRO A 22 14.25 4.86 -24.23
CA PRO A 22 14.72 3.60 -24.79
C PRO A 22 16.22 3.40 -24.62
N GLU A 23 16.65 2.13 -24.56
CA GLU A 23 18.06 1.76 -24.47
C GLU A 23 18.89 2.40 -25.57
N GLY A 24 20.13 2.78 -25.24
CA GLY A 24 21.04 3.43 -26.17
C GLY A 24 20.93 4.95 -26.22
N SER A 25 19.95 5.56 -25.53
CA SER A 25 19.85 7.01 -25.39
C SER A 25 21.07 7.56 -24.64
N ARG A 26 21.50 8.74 -25.02
CA ARG A 26 22.57 9.48 -24.36
C ARG A 26 22.17 10.95 -24.18
N PHE A 27 22.44 11.49 -23.00
CA PHE A 27 22.09 12.86 -22.66
C PHE A 27 23.31 13.59 -22.08
N ASP A 28 23.35 14.90 -22.32
CA ASP A 28 24.26 15.82 -21.64
C ASP A 28 23.54 16.45 -20.44
N LEU A 29 24.10 16.27 -19.26
CA LEU A 29 23.53 16.85 -18.02
C LEU A 29 23.52 18.38 -18.02
N ASN A 30 24.29 19.03 -18.91
CA ASN A 30 24.22 20.48 -19.14
C ASN A 30 23.09 20.92 -20.06
N ASP A 31 22.42 19.97 -20.72
CA ASP A 31 21.34 20.24 -21.65
C ASP A 31 19.96 19.85 -21.10
N VAL A 32 19.90 18.87 -20.19
CA VAL A 32 18.63 18.33 -19.72
C VAL A 32 18.16 18.98 -18.41
N TYR A 33 16.86 19.23 -18.35
CA TYR A 33 16.11 19.71 -17.19
C TYR A 33 15.12 18.61 -16.80
N VAL A 34 15.20 18.13 -15.59
CA VAL A 34 14.35 17.04 -15.09
C VAL A 34 13.55 17.53 -13.88
N TYR A 35 12.24 17.29 -13.92
CA TYR A 35 11.35 17.63 -12.82
C TYR A 35 10.55 16.41 -12.41
N TRP A 36 10.59 16.09 -11.12
CA TRP A 36 9.66 15.19 -10.49
C TRP A 36 8.72 15.99 -9.58
N GLN A 37 7.44 15.88 -9.82
CA GLN A 37 6.39 16.56 -9.04
C GLN A 37 5.20 15.66 -8.85
N THR A 38 4.36 15.96 -7.85
CA THR A 38 3.06 15.30 -7.73
C THR A 38 2.11 15.82 -8.80
N SER A 39 1.29 14.95 -9.40
CA SER A 39 0.43 15.34 -10.54
C SER A 39 -0.66 16.33 -10.16
N GLU A 40 -1.29 16.16 -8.99
CA GLU A 40 -2.40 17.01 -8.55
C GLU A 40 -1.95 18.35 -7.99
N SER A 41 -1.14 18.32 -6.92
CA SER A 41 -0.75 19.53 -6.19
C SER A 41 0.47 20.26 -6.78
N LYS A 42 1.13 19.65 -7.79
CA LYS A 42 2.38 20.15 -8.38
C LYS A 42 3.49 20.38 -7.35
N THR A 43 3.47 19.62 -6.26
CA THR A 43 4.48 19.66 -5.22
C THR A 43 5.81 19.13 -5.77
N VAL A 44 6.89 19.87 -5.56
CA VAL A 44 8.22 19.52 -6.06
C VAL A 44 8.82 18.39 -5.22
N VAL A 45 9.07 17.25 -5.87
CA VAL A 45 9.65 16.06 -5.25
C VAL A 45 11.17 16.08 -5.34
N THR A 46 11.71 16.28 -6.54
CA THR A 46 13.13 16.55 -6.81
C THR A 46 13.27 17.10 -8.22
N TYR A 47 14.44 17.62 -8.55
CA TYR A 47 14.73 18.14 -9.88
C TYR A 47 16.22 18.11 -10.20
N HIS A 48 16.55 18.15 -11.49
CA HIS A 48 17.87 18.46 -12.00
C HIS A 48 17.80 19.67 -12.92
N ILE A 49 18.55 20.72 -12.57
CA ILE A 49 18.74 21.91 -13.38
C ILE A 49 20.25 22.08 -13.61
N PRO A 50 20.73 22.18 -14.87
CA PRO A 50 22.15 22.34 -15.14
C PRO A 50 22.76 23.49 -14.36
N GLN A 51 23.97 23.27 -13.81
CA GLN A 51 24.73 24.27 -13.02
C GLN A 51 24.08 24.70 -11.70
N HIS A 52 22.94 24.12 -11.31
CA HIS A 52 22.32 24.31 -10.01
C HIS A 52 22.49 23.04 -9.13
N SER A 53 23.27 23.16 -8.07
CA SER A 53 23.48 22.06 -7.10
C SER A 53 22.51 22.09 -5.91
N SER A 54 21.74 23.19 -5.77
CA SER A 54 20.85 23.40 -4.63
C SER A 54 19.46 22.82 -4.92
N LEU A 55 18.92 22.09 -3.95
CA LEU A 55 17.55 21.54 -3.95
C LEU A 55 16.64 22.32 -2.99
N GLU A 56 16.78 23.64 -2.95
CA GLU A 56 16.08 24.52 -2.00
C GLU A 56 14.54 24.47 -2.16
N ASN A 57 14.06 24.28 -3.39
CA ASN A 57 12.65 24.27 -3.70
C ASN A 57 11.99 22.88 -3.54
N VAL A 58 12.73 21.88 -3.08
CA VAL A 58 12.18 20.56 -2.78
C VAL A 58 11.29 20.63 -1.53
N ASP A 59 10.09 20.11 -1.62
CA ASP A 59 9.18 20.01 -0.48
C ASP A 59 9.83 19.22 0.67
N SER A 60 9.61 19.66 1.90
CA SER A 60 10.22 19.07 3.10
C SER A 60 9.91 17.59 3.28
N ARG A 61 8.77 17.11 2.79
CA ARG A 61 8.35 15.70 2.84
C ARG A 61 9.24 14.78 2.00
N TYR A 62 9.84 15.31 0.93
CA TYR A 62 10.68 14.54 -0.01
C TYR A 62 12.16 14.81 0.14
N ARG A 63 12.53 15.85 0.89
CA ARG A 63 13.93 16.22 1.12
C ARG A 63 14.71 15.04 1.73
N ASN A 64 15.83 14.68 1.11
CA ASN A 64 16.68 13.53 1.46
C ASN A 64 16.02 12.15 1.32
N ARG A 65 14.82 12.07 0.74
CA ARG A 65 14.10 10.81 0.48
C ARG A 65 13.95 10.49 -0.99
N ALA A 66 14.18 11.43 -1.89
CA ALA A 66 13.95 11.33 -3.31
C ALA A 66 15.22 11.61 -4.08
N LEU A 67 15.79 10.61 -4.73
CA LEU A 67 17.06 10.70 -5.43
C LEU A 67 16.98 10.19 -6.87
N MET A 68 17.66 10.89 -7.80
CA MET A 68 17.95 10.42 -9.14
C MET A 68 19.45 10.09 -9.25
N SER A 69 19.79 9.15 -10.15
CA SER A 69 21.18 8.77 -10.42
C SER A 69 21.79 9.65 -11.51
N PRO A 70 22.84 10.44 -11.25
CA PRO A 70 23.53 11.18 -12.30
C PRO A 70 24.06 10.28 -13.43
N ALA A 71 24.61 9.12 -13.09
CA ALA A 71 25.07 8.14 -14.08
C ALA A 71 23.91 7.52 -14.87
N GLY A 72 22.75 7.39 -14.27
CA GLY A 72 21.51 6.98 -14.94
C GLY A 72 21.05 8.02 -15.95
N MET A 73 20.99 9.30 -15.53
CA MET A 73 20.54 10.40 -16.40
C MET A 73 21.40 10.54 -17.68
N LEU A 74 22.69 10.29 -17.61
CA LEU A 74 23.58 10.25 -18.79
C LEU A 74 23.15 9.19 -19.81
N ARG A 75 22.49 8.12 -19.38
CA ARG A 75 21.99 7.01 -20.21
C ARG A 75 20.50 7.11 -20.50
N GLY A 76 19.85 8.22 -20.14
CA GLY A 76 18.42 8.43 -20.35
C GLY A 76 17.52 7.78 -19.30
N ASP A 77 18.08 7.40 -18.14
CA ASP A 77 17.32 6.91 -17.00
C ASP A 77 17.17 8.01 -15.96
N PHE A 78 15.97 8.59 -15.91
CA PHE A 78 15.58 9.67 -15.01
C PHE A 78 14.72 9.16 -13.86
N SER A 79 14.74 7.87 -13.60
CA SER A 79 13.96 7.24 -12.55
C SER A 79 14.27 7.80 -11.18
N LEU A 80 13.24 7.89 -10.35
CA LEU A 80 13.30 8.40 -8.99
C LEU A 80 13.32 7.24 -8.02
N ARG A 81 14.30 7.21 -7.11
CA ARG A 81 14.27 6.34 -5.96
C ARG A 81 13.72 7.10 -4.76
N LEU A 82 12.58 6.61 -4.24
CA LEU A 82 11.93 7.15 -3.05
C LEU A 82 12.17 6.20 -1.88
N PHE A 83 12.77 6.72 -0.81
CA PHE A 83 13.14 5.96 0.40
C PHE A 83 12.06 6.07 1.47
N ASN A 84 11.90 5.00 2.24
CA ASN A 84 11.03 4.94 3.41
C ASN A 84 9.60 5.41 3.09
N VAL A 85 8.94 4.68 2.20
CA VAL A 85 7.59 4.98 1.73
C VAL A 85 6.60 5.05 2.90
N THR A 86 5.73 6.04 2.86
CA THR A 86 4.68 6.28 3.85
C THR A 86 3.30 6.28 3.19
N PRO A 87 2.19 6.13 3.94
CA PRO A 87 0.85 6.24 3.36
C PRO A 87 0.58 7.55 2.63
N GLN A 88 1.22 8.65 3.06
CA GLN A 88 1.10 9.97 2.44
C GLN A 88 1.78 10.06 1.06
N ASP A 89 2.63 9.08 0.71
CA ASP A 89 3.26 8.98 -0.61
C ASP A 89 2.33 8.33 -1.66
N GLU A 90 1.17 7.81 -1.26
CA GLU A 90 0.18 7.26 -2.18
C GLU A 90 -0.45 8.36 -3.02
N GLN A 91 0.08 8.54 -4.23
CA GLN A 91 -0.40 9.53 -5.18
C GLN A 91 0.21 9.30 -6.57
N LYS A 92 -0.19 10.12 -7.52
CA LYS A 92 0.37 10.14 -8.88
C LYS A 92 1.53 11.13 -8.93
N PHE A 93 2.68 10.67 -9.43
CA PHE A 93 3.90 11.44 -9.65
C PHE A 93 4.10 11.66 -11.14
N HIS A 94 4.61 12.82 -11.50
CA HIS A 94 4.92 13.19 -12.87
C HIS A 94 6.41 13.47 -13.04
N CYS A 95 7.03 12.76 -13.95
CA CYS A 95 8.38 12.98 -14.44
C CYS A 95 8.33 13.73 -15.75
N LEU A 96 8.99 14.87 -15.83
CA LEU A 96 9.09 15.70 -17.02
C LEU A 96 10.56 15.95 -17.33
N VAL A 97 10.98 15.63 -18.56
CA VAL A 97 12.34 15.85 -19.06
C VAL A 97 12.29 16.80 -20.25
N LEU A 98 13.02 17.91 -20.16
CA LEU A 98 13.13 18.94 -21.20
C LEU A 98 14.56 19.03 -21.70
N SER A 99 14.76 19.30 -22.99
CA SER A 99 16.07 19.60 -23.59
C SER A 99 16.18 21.09 -23.94
N ARG A 100 17.24 21.73 -23.43
CA ARG A 100 17.54 23.12 -23.73
C ARG A 100 17.91 23.34 -25.20
N SER A 101 18.72 22.46 -25.76
CA SER A 101 19.14 22.52 -27.17
C SER A 101 17.99 22.41 -28.15
N LEU A 102 16.88 21.78 -27.74
CA LEU A 102 15.63 21.71 -28.49
C LEU A 102 14.64 22.86 -28.15
N GLY A 103 15.10 23.94 -27.51
CA GLY A 103 14.23 25.05 -27.12
C GLY A 103 13.30 24.71 -25.95
N PHE A 104 13.76 23.91 -24.98
CA PHE A 104 12.99 23.42 -23.84
C PHE A 104 11.78 22.54 -24.23
N GLN A 105 11.90 21.83 -25.34
CA GLN A 105 10.88 20.86 -25.72
C GLN A 105 10.92 19.64 -24.79
N GLU A 106 9.74 19.07 -24.56
CA GLU A 106 9.57 17.84 -23.84
C GLU A 106 10.20 16.68 -24.59
N VAL A 107 11.12 15.98 -23.96
CA VAL A 107 11.80 14.77 -24.47
C VAL A 107 11.15 13.51 -23.93
N LEU A 108 10.69 13.58 -22.67
CA LEU A 108 10.04 12.47 -22.00
C LEU A 108 9.03 13.01 -20.97
N SER A 109 7.86 12.36 -20.91
CA SER A 109 6.84 12.64 -19.92
C SER A 109 6.26 11.30 -19.45
N VAL A 110 6.33 11.04 -18.14
CA VAL A 110 5.84 9.81 -17.54
C VAL A 110 5.06 10.14 -16.27
N GLU A 111 3.85 9.63 -16.15
CA GLU A 111 3.08 9.63 -14.91
C GLU A 111 3.17 8.25 -14.23
N VAL A 112 3.49 8.21 -12.94
CA VAL A 112 3.59 7.00 -12.15
C VAL A 112 2.64 7.08 -10.97
N THR A 113 1.65 6.19 -10.91
CA THR A 113 0.77 6.04 -9.75
C THR A 113 1.42 5.09 -8.75
N LEU A 114 1.70 5.61 -7.56
CA LEU A 114 2.22 4.81 -6.44
C LEU A 114 1.07 4.36 -5.56
N HIS A 115 0.89 3.04 -5.45
CA HIS A 115 0.00 2.39 -4.50
C HIS A 115 0.79 1.93 -3.29
N VAL A 116 0.36 2.34 -2.10
CA VAL A 116 1.04 2.00 -0.85
C VAL A 116 0.26 0.92 -0.12
N ALA A 117 0.95 0.00 0.51
CA ALA A 117 0.36 -1.06 1.32
C ALA A 117 1.10 -1.29 2.64
N ALA A 118 0.36 -1.73 3.64
CA ALA A 118 0.90 -2.25 4.90
C ALA A 118 0.04 -3.42 5.37
N ASN A 119 0.68 -4.46 5.88
CA ASN A 119 -0.02 -5.61 6.43
C ASN A 119 -0.77 -5.22 7.70
N PHE A 120 -2.00 -5.71 7.84
CA PHE A 120 -2.72 -5.68 9.10
C PHE A 120 -2.06 -6.65 10.09
N SER A 121 -2.13 -6.34 11.39
CA SER A 121 -1.77 -7.30 12.43
C SER A 121 -2.73 -8.50 12.38
N VAL A 122 -2.26 -9.66 12.83
CA VAL A 122 -3.16 -10.81 13.01
C VAL A 122 -4.33 -10.37 13.91
N PRO A 123 -5.59 -10.60 13.50
CA PRO A 123 -6.74 -10.19 14.28
C PRO A 123 -6.75 -10.84 15.67
N VAL A 124 -7.25 -10.11 16.64
CA VAL A 124 -7.50 -10.60 17.98
C VAL A 124 -8.99 -10.59 18.22
N VAL A 125 -9.57 -11.76 18.49
CA VAL A 125 -10.98 -11.92 18.83
C VAL A 125 -11.11 -12.09 20.34
N SER A 126 -11.88 -11.21 20.98
CA SER A 126 -12.13 -11.31 22.42
C SER A 126 -12.99 -12.52 22.76
N ALA A 127 -12.87 -13.04 23.99
CA ALA A 127 -13.83 -13.97 24.52
C ALA A 127 -15.26 -13.37 24.47
N PRO A 128 -16.28 -14.20 24.22
CA PRO A 128 -17.64 -13.69 24.12
C PRO A 128 -18.10 -13.06 25.44
N HIS A 129 -18.63 -11.86 25.31
CA HIS A 129 -19.33 -11.19 26.39
C HIS A 129 -20.84 -11.41 26.24
N SER A 130 -21.50 -11.69 27.36
CA SER A 130 -22.95 -11.91 27.39
C SER A 130 -23.66 -10.73 28.05
N PRO A 131 -24.14 -9.75 27.29
CA PRO A 131 -24.90 -8.63 27.83
C PRO A 131 -26.28 -9.07 28.33
N SER A 132 -26.79 -10.20 27.80
CA SER A 132 -28.05 -10.82 28.24
C SER A 132 -27.94 -12.34 28.17
N GLN A 133 -28.98 -13.05 28.68
CA GLN A 133 -29.02 -14.51 28.60
C GLN A 133 -29.11 -15.06 27.16
N ASP A 134 -29.65 -14.26 26.26
CA ASP A 134 -29.98 -14.65 24.89
C ASP A 134 -29.02 -14.10 23.83
N GLU A 135 -28.04 -13.29 24.22
CA GLU A 135 -27.11 -12.62 23.26
C GLU A 135 -25.64 -12.85 23.60
N LEU A 136 -24.82 -12.99 22.57
CA LEU A 136 -23.37 -12.99 22.65
C LEU A 136 -22.77 -11.86 21.84
N THR A 137 -21.79 -11.19 22.39
CA THR A 137 -21.03 -10.13 21.73
C THR A 137 -19.56 -10.52 21.62
N PHE A 138 -18.99 -10.40 20.43
CA PHE A 138 -17.58 -10.63 20.14
C PHE A 138 -16.95 -9.34 19.62
N THR A 139 -15.70 -9.10 19.96
CA THR A 139 -14.94 -7.95 19.47
C THR A 139 -13.70 -8.46 18.75
N CYS A 140 -13.52 -8.00 17.52
CA CYS A 140 -12.33 -8.27 16.71
C CYS A 140 -11.54 -6.99 16.52
N THR A 141 -10.22 -7.04 16.73
CA THR A 141 -9.32 -5.91 16.55
C THR A 141 -8.14 -6.28 15.68
N SER A 142 -7.75 -5.36 14.79
CA SER A 142 -6.52 -5.45 14.01
C SER A 142 -5.98 -4.04 13.78
N ILE A 143 -4.67 -3.89 13.65
CA ILE A 143 -4.02 -2.58 13.62
C ILE A 143 -2.95 -2.47 12.53
N ASN A 144 -2.61 -1.19 12.22
CA ASN A 144 -1.47 -0.79 11.41
C ASN A 144 -1.48 -1.27 9.95
N GLY A 145 -2.64 -1.52 9.37
CA GLY A 145 -2.77 -1.88 7.95
C GLY A 145 -3.03 -0.69 7.04
N TYR A 146 -2.83 -0.90 5.74
CA TYR A 146 -3.16 0.05 4.69
C TYR A 146 -3.30 -0.67 3.34
N PRO A 147 -4.25 -0.31 2.48
CA PRO A 147 -5.32 0.69 2.64
C PRO A 147 -6.42 0.25 3.62
N ARG A 148 -7.56 0.98 3.60
CA ARG A 148 -8.74 0.66 4.43
C ARG A 148 -9.16 -0.79 4.23
N PRO A 149 -9.37 -1.60 5.30
CA PRO A 149 -9.69 -3.02 5.18
C PRO A 149 -11.18 -3.24 4.90
N ASN A 150 -11.49 -4.40 4.35
CA ASN A 150 -12.80 -5.01 4.50
C ASN A 150 -12.80 -5.89 5.75
N VAL A 151 -13.91 -5.90 6.48
CA VAL A 151 -14.09 -6.70 7.69
C VAL A 151 -15.38 -7.49 7.57
N TYR A 152 -15.31 -8.78 7.83
CA TYR A 152 -16.48 -9.64 7.86
C TYR A 152 -16.31 -10.79 8.85
N TRP A 153 -17.43 -11.34 9.27
CA TRP A 153 -17.49 -12.48 10.16
C TRP A 153 -18.02 -13.70 9.44
N ILE A 154 -17.48 -14.86 9.77
CA ILE A 154 -17.85 -16.13 9.18
C ILE A 154 -18.31 -17.13 10.25
N ASN A 155 -19.19 -18.05 9.86
CA ASN A 155 -19.40 -19.29 10.56
C ASN A 155 -18.28 -20.25 10.16
N LYS A 156 -17.38 -20.60 11.08
CA LYS A 156 -16.25 -21.49 10.79
C LYS A 156 -16.66 -22.94 10.55
N THR A 157 -17.89 -23.31 10.84
CA THR A 157 -18.38 -24.68 10.60
C THR A 157 -18.60 -24.96 9.11
N ASP A 158 -19.10 -23.97 8.38
CA ASP A 158 -19.43 -24.08 6.95
C ASP A 158 -18.78 -22.99 6.08
N ASN A 159 -17.98 -22.11 6.68
CA ASN A 159 -17.34 -20.95 6.07
C ASN A 159 -18.33 -19.94 5.42
N SER A 160 -19.57 -19.96 5.85
CA SER A 160 -20.56 -18.98 5.38
C SER A 160 -20.33 -17.60 5.99
N LEU A 161 -20.60 -16.55 5.21
CA LEU A 161 -20.58 -15.17 5.72
C LEU A 161 -21.77 -14.94 6.63
N LEU A 162 -21.52 -14.26 7.76
CA LEU A 162 -22.58 -13.76 8.61
C LEU A 162 -23.16 -12.47 8.03
N ASP A 163 -24.42 -12.18 8.36
CA ASP A 163 -25.08 -10.96 7.94
C ASP A 163 -24.35 -9.72 8.51
N GLN A 164 -23.97 -8.79 7.65
CA GLN A 164 -23.31 -7.56 8.03
C GLN A 164 -24.15 -6.67 8.97
N ALA A 165 -25.47 -6.83 8.96
CA ALA A 165 -26.36 -6.14 9.92
C ALA A 165 -26.11 -6.54 11.38
N LEU A 166 -25.45 -7.68 11.62
CA LEU A 166 -25.09 -8.15 12.96
C LEU A 166 -23.77 -7.55 13.50
N GLN A 167 -23.01 -6.86 12.66
CA GLN A 167 -21.72 -6.27 13.01
C GLN A 167 -21.75 -4.75 12.98
N ASN A 168 -20.92 -4.15 13.82
CA ASN A 168 -20.63 -2.72 13.82
C ASN A 168 -19.12 -2.51 13.76
N ASP A 169 -18.65 -1.91 12.67
CA ASP A 169 -17.25 -1.70 12.37
C ASP A 169 -16.85 -0.25 12.63
N THR A 170 -15.75 -0.07 13.33
CA THR A 170 -15.07 1.22 13.48
C THR A 170 -13.69 1.09 12.85
N VAL A 171 -13.44 1.83 11.76
CA VAL A 171 -12.15 1.89 11.07
C VAL A 171 -11.65 3.32 11.09
N PHE A 172 -10.48 3.53 11.65
CA PHE A 172 -9.92 4.88 11.83
C PHE A 172 -8.42 4.93 11.51
N LEU A 173 -7.94 6.10 11.11
CA LEU A 173 -6.51 6.36 10.90
C LEU A 173 -5.84 6.64 12.26
N ASN A 174 -4.76 5.93 12.51
CA ASN A 174 -3.90 6.19 13.67
C ASN A 174 -2.88 7.31 13.36
N MET A 175 -2.06 7.66 14.35
CA MET A 175 -1.06 8.74 14.22
C MET A 175 0.00 8.50 13.13
N ARG A 176 0.17 7.26 12.67
CA ARG A 176 1.10 6.89 11.60
C ARG A 176 0.45 6.97 10.20
N GLY A 177 -0.83 7.33 10.11
CA GLY A 177 -1.60 7.32 8.87
C GLY A 177 -2.00 5.92 8.40
N LEU A 178 -1.93 4.92 9.28
CA LEU A 178 -2.35 3.54 9.04
C LEU A 178 -3.73 3.30 9.66
N TYR A 179 -4.45 2.31 9.14
CA TYR A 179 -5.77 1.97 9.64
C TYR A 179 -5.71 0.98 10.80
N ASP A 180 -6.44 1.30 11.84
CA ASP A 180 -6.82 0.39 12.91
C ASP A 180 -8.31 0.08 12.80
N VAL A 181 -8.71 -1.13 13.16
CA VAL A 181 -10.08 -1.60 13.03
C VAL A 181 -10.55 -2.29 14.29
N VAL A 182 -11.78 -1.99 14.67
CA VAL A 182 -12.54 -2.67 15.73
C VAL A 182 -13.88 -3.06 15.15
N SER A 183 -14.19 -4.34 15.13
CA SER A 183 -15.50 -4.88 14.71
C SER A 183 -16.18 -5.57 15.87
N VAL A 184 -17.43 -5.21 16.13
CA VAL A 184 -18.26 -5.79 17.19
C VAL A 184 -19.39 -6.59 16.54
N LEU A 185 -19.41 -7.90 16.76
CA LEU A 185 -20.46 -8.80 16.33
C LEU A 185 -21.42 -9.10 17.47
N ARG A 186 -22.73 -9.01 17.20
CA ARG A 186 -23.80 -9.40 18.12
C ARG A 186 -24.66 -10.48 17.49
N ILE A 187 -24.73 -11.63 18.16
CA ILE A 187 -25.49 -12.79 17.69
C ILE A 187 -26.35 -13.37 18.79
N ALA A 188 -27.44 -14.05 18.41
CA ALA A 188 -28.21 -14.85 19.35
C ALA A 188 -27.35 -15.99 19.92
N ARG A 189 -27.55 -16.29 21.19
CA ARG A 189 -26.87 -17.42 21.85
C ARG A 189 -27.38 -18.73 21.28
N THR A 190 -26.46 -19.58 20.82
CA THR A 190 -26.72 -20.95 20.40
C THR A 190 -25.84 -21.92 21.15
N PRO A 191 -26.21 -23.22 21.27
CA PRO A 191 -25.41 -24.21 22.02
C PRO A 191 -23.98 -24.38 21.50
N SER A 192 -23.77 -24.17 20.19
CA SER A 192 -22.44 -24.24 19.58
C SER A 192 -22.22 -22.98 18.74
N VAL A 193 -21.28 -22.15 19.18
CA VAL A 193 -20.87 -20.95 18.44
C VAL A 193 -19.44 -21.18 17.95
N ASN A 194 -19.25 -21.19 16.64
CA ASN A 194 -17.95 -21.32 16.00
C ASN A 194 -17.85 -20.22 14.93
N ILE A 195 -17.32 -19.08 15.32
CA ILE A 195 -17.21 -17.89 14.45
C ILE A 195 -15.76 -17.51 14.23
N GLY A 196 -15.51 -16.83 13.11
CA GLY A 196 -14.22 -16.23 12.79
C GLY A 196 -14.37 -14.79 12.33
N CYS A 197 -13.41 -13.98 12.71
CA CYS A 197 -13.24 -12.63 12.20
C CYS A 197 -12.25 -12.63 11.04
N CYS A 198 -12.62 -11.98 9.95
CA CYS A 198 -11.82 -11.87 8.73
C CYS A 198 -11.48 -10.41 8.47
N ILE A 199 -10.18 -10.13 8.34
CA ILE A 199 -9.63 -8.83 7.93
C ILE A 199 -9.00 -9.00 6.56
N GLU A 200 -9.56 -8.32 5.56
CA GLU A 200 -9.09 -8.38 4.17
C GLU A 200 -8.36 -7.11 3.77
N ASN A 201 -7.12 -7.27 3.29
CA ASN A 201 -6.38 -6.24 2.57
C ASN A 201 -6.48 -6.53 1.07
N VAL A 202 -7.37 -5.82 0.38
CA VAL A 202 -7.67 -6.07 -1.05
C VAL A 202 -6.43 -5.84 -1.92
N LEU A 203 -5.63 -4.80 -1.64
CA LEU A 203 -4.45 -4.46 -2.43
C LEU A 203 -3.37 -5.54 -2.35
N LEU A 204 -3.20 -6.17 -1.19
CA LEU A 204 -2.25 -7.25 -0.97
C LEU A 204 -2.86 -8.64 -1.25
N GLN A 205 -4.16 -8.72 -1.55
CA GLN A 205 -4.89 -9.98 -1.65
C GLN A 205 -4.73 -10.86 -0.40
N GLN A 206 -4.59 -10.20 0.75
CA GLN A 206 -4.38 -10.84 2.04
C GLN A 206 -5.71 -10.94 2.78
N ASN A 207 -6.01 -12.13 3.30
CA ASN A 207 -7.16 -12.37 4.15
C ASN A 207 -6.68 -13.05 5.44
N LEU A 208 -6.82 -12.35 6.56
CA LEU A 208 -6.46 -12.85 7.89
C LEU A 208 -7.72 -13.28 8.62
N THR A 209 -7.84 -14.58 8.92
CA THR A 209 -9.00 -15.15 9.63
C THR A 209 -8.57 -15.74 10.96
N VAL A 210 -9.23 -15.33 12.04
CA VAL A 210 -9.01 -15.86 13.38
C VAL A 210 -10.35 -16.26 14.01
N GLY A 211 -10.40 -17.46 14.58
CA GLY A 211 -11.59 -17.96 15.31
C GLY A 211 -11.70 -17.41 16.72
N SER A 212 -12.94 -17.33 17.22
CA SER A 212 -13.18 -17.07 18.63
C SER A 212 -12.72 -18.27 19.47
N GLN A 213 -11.90 -18.04 20.48
CA GLN A 213 -11.59 -19.07 21.49
C GLN A 213 -12.78 -19.19 22.43
N THR A 214 -13.62 -20.21 22.23
CA THR A 214 -14.52 -20.64 23.30
C THR A 214 -13.68 -21.49 24.26
N GLY A 215 -13.55 -21.05 25.51
CA GLY A 215 -12.73 -21.71 26.50
C GLY A 215 -13.14 -23.18 26.71
N ASN A 216 -12.26 -24.06 26.28
CA ASN A 216 -11.94 -25.42 26.73
C ASN A 216 -11.17 -26.19 25.64
N ASP A 217 -10.08 -25.62 25.10
CA ASP A 217 -9.07 -26.41 24.41
C ASP A 217 -7.69 -25.80 24.64
N ILE A 218 -7.00 -26.35 25.61
CA ILE A 218 -5.53 -26.25 25.75
C ILE A 218 -4.97 -27.20 24.69
N GLY A 219 -4.59 -26.70 23.53
CA GLY A 219 -3.74 -27.44 22.60
C GLY A 219 -4.21 -27.56 21.16
N GLU A 220 -4.33 -26.46 20.45
CA GLU A 220 -4.04 -26.45 19.02
C GLU A 220 -3.76 -25.00 18.60
N ARG A 221 -2.55 -24.76 18.10
CA ARG A 221 -2.22 -23.48 17.49
C ARG A 221 -3.02 -23.36 16.21
N ASP A 222 -3.95 -22.41 16.16
CA ASP A 222 -4.68 -22.07 14.93
C ASP A 222 -3.67 -21.82 13.80
N LYS A 223 -3.78 -22.62 12.75
CA LYS A 223 -2.99 -22.44 11.53
C LYS A 223 -3.42 -21.14 10.87
N ILE A 224 -2.50 -20.20 10.77
CA ILE A 224 -2.63 -19.04 9.91
C ILE A 224 -2.70 -19.57 8.48
N THR A 225 -3.85 -19.49 7.85
CA THR A 225 -3.99 -19.79 6.42
C THR A 225 -3.58 -18.55 5.63
N GLU A 226 -2.28 -18.43 5.35
CA GLU A 226 -1.80 -17.56 4.29
C GLU A 226 -1.98 -18.31 2.98
N ASN A 227 -2.81 -17.81 2.08
CA ASN A 227 -2.84 -18.29 0.71
C ASN A 227 -1.61 -17.74 -0.01
N PRO A 228 -0.65 -18.57 -0.45
CA PRO A 228 0.49 -18.08 -1.20
C PRO A 228 0.03 -17.58 -2.57
N VAL A 229 0.44 -16.37 -2.89
CA VAL A 229 0.32 -15.81 -4.24
C VAL A 229 1.08 -16.73 -5.19
N SER A 230 0.39 -17.39 -6.11
CA SER A 230 1.04 -18.13 -7.17
C SER A 230 1.70 -17.11 -8.13
N THR A 231 3.01 -17.01 -8.05
CA THR A 231 3.82 -16.36 -9.07
C THR A 231 3.75 -17.23 -10.33
N GLY A 232 2.86 -16.85 -11.24
CA GLY A 232 2.82 -17.44 -12.57
C GLY A 232 3.99 -16.91 -13.40
N GLU A 233 5.12 -17.59 -13.34
CA GLU A 233 6.15 -17.49 -14.38
C GLU A 233 5.58 -18.04 -15.69
N LYS A 234 5.31 -17.17 -16.63
CA LYS A 234 5.14 -17.58 -18.03
C LYS A 234 6.51 -17.69 -18.68
N ASN A 235 7.08 -18.88 -18.66
CA ASN A 235 8.13 -19.26 -19.59
C ASN A 235 7.54 -19.27 -21.01
N ALA A 236 7.96 -18.32 -21.84
CA ALA A 236 7.84 -18.42 -23.27
C ALA A 236 9.14 -19.02 -23.81
N ALA A 237 9.11 -20.30 -24.15
CA ALA A 237 10.11 -20.95 -24.99
C ALA A 237 9.65 -20.90 -26.45
N THR A 238 10.61 -20.62 -27.29
CA THR A 238 10.79 -20.64 -28.77
C THR A 238 10.73 -19.33 -29.46
#